data_59d783f90eb1858f1c6b3082dc8d276d
#
_entry.id   59d783f90eb1858f1c6b3082dc8d276d
#
_cell.length_a   1.000
_cell.length_b   1.000
_cell.length_c   1.000
_cell.angle_alpha   90.00
_cell.angle_beta   90.00
_cell.angle_gamma   90.00
#
_symmetry.space_group_name_H-M   'P 1'
#
loop_
_entity.id
_entity.type
_entity.pdbx_description
1 polymer ?
#
loop_
_entity_poly.entity_id
_entity_poly.type
_entity_poly.pdbx_seq_one_letter_code
_entity_poly.pdbx_strand_id
1 'polypeptide(L)'
;LRNQIDTVADRLASRGMQLDSALFIELEDERKQLQTRTQELQARRNTLSKQIGMLKAKGEDATAVLSEVAQLGEELKACEQTLPGVLERMNDFVARLPNLPHESVPVGVDERDNVEQRRWGTPRQYDFEVRDHVDLGAPLGLDFETGAKLSGSRFAFLRGPVARLHRALA
;
A
#
# COMPACT_ATOMS: atom_id res chain seq x y z
N LEU A 1 9.96 -6.63 0.79
CA LEU A 1 10.76 -6.45 -0.43
C LEU A 1 12.22 -6.18 -0.13
N ARG A 2 12.58 -5.11 0.58
CA ARG A 2 13.98 -4.65 0.78
C ARG A 2 14.96 -5.71 1.28
N ASN A 3 14.51 -6.62 2.14
CA ASN A 3 15.39 -7.59 2.81
C ASN A 3 15.24 -9.02 2.29
N GLN A 4 14.18 -9.31 1.52
CA GLN A 4 13.80 -10.66 1.12
C GLN A 4 13.10 -10.66 -0.24
N ILE A 5 13.71 -10.02 -1.24
CA ILE A 5 13.06 -9.82 -2.54
C ILE A 5 12.76 -11.16 -3.24
N ASP A 6 13.68 -12.11 -3.16
CA ASP A 6 13.52 -13.43 -3.79
C ASP A 6 12.36 -14.21 -3.16
N THR A 7 12.29 -14.24 -1.81
CA THR A 7 11.18 -14.86 -1.09
C THR A 7 9.83 -14.23 -1.46
N VAL A 8 9.80 -12.90 -1.62
CA VAL A 8 8.58 -12.19 -2.05
C VAL A 8 8.22 -12.54 -3.48
N ALA A 9 9.21 -12.60 -4.39
CA ALA A 9 9.01 -12.99 -5.77
C ALA A 9 8.44 -14.41 -5.89
N ASP A 10 8.99 -15.39 -5.16
CA ASP A 10 8.50 -16.78 -5.13
C ASP A 10 7.04 -16.86 -4.64
N ARG A 11 6.71 -16.11 -3.57
CA ARG A 11 5.35 -16.10 -3.01
C ARG A 11 4.35 -15.38 -3.92
N LEU A 12 4.75 -14.37 -4.66
CA LEU A 12 3.92 -13.74 -5.68
C LEU A 12 3.74 -14.66 -6.89
N ALA A 13 4.78 -15.40 -7.29
CA ALA A 13 4.71 -16.37 -8.35
C ALA A 13 3.69 -17.48 -8.05
N SER A 14 3.55 -17.91 -6.79
CA SER A 14 2.51 -18.87 -6.39
C SER A 14 1.07 -18.36 -6.59
N ARG A 15 0.90 -17.04 -6.77
CA ARG A 15 -0.37 -16.38 -7.13
C ARG A 15 -0.48 -16.02 -8.62
N GLY A 16 0.42 -16.55 -9.45
CA GLY A 16 0.48 -16.24 -10.88
C GLY A 16 1.02 -14.83 -11.21
N MET A 17 1.64 -14.14 -10.23
CA MET A 17 2.19 -12.82 -10.44
C MET A 17 3.72 -12.83 -10.48
N GLN A 18 4.28 -12.28 -11.55
CA GLN A 18 5.71 -12.11 -11.70
C GLN A 18 6.14 -10.73 -11.16
N LEU A 19 7.01 -10.74 -10.15
CA LEU A 19 7.56 -9.51 -9.58
C LEU A 19 8.69 -8.99 -10.48
N ASP A 20 8.63 -7.73 -10.89
CA ASP A 20 9.77 -7.05 -11.50
C ASP A 20 10.78 -6.63 -10.41
N SER A 21 11.61 -7.61 -10.04
CA SER A 21 12.63 -7.41 -9.00
C SER A 21 13.69 -6.41 -9.45
N ALA A 22 14.02 -6.35 -10.74
CA ALA A 22 15.03 -5.45 -11.29
C ALA A 22 14.58 -3.97 -11.12
N LEU A 23 13.35 -3.67 -11.50
CA LEU A 23 12.80 -2.31 -11.36
C LEU A 23 12.73 -1.90 -9.88
N PHE A 24 12.35 -2.82 -8.97
CA PHE A 24 12.33 -2.49 -7.55
C PHE A 24 13.72 -2.17 -7.01
N ILE A 25 14.74 -2.94 -7.40
CA ILE A 25 16.14 -2.71 -6.97
C ILE A 25 16.62 -1.36 -7.50
N GLU A 26 16.36 -1.04 -8.76
CA GLU A 26 16.72 0.25 -9.37
C GLU A 26 16.13 1.44 -8.59
N LEU A 27 14.82 1.39 -8.31
CA LEU A 27 14.13 2.43 -7.55
C LEU A 27 14.67 2.58 -6.12
N GLU A 28 14.96 1.45 -5.45
CA GLU A 28 15.51 1.46 -4.09
C GLU A 28 16.94 1.99 -4.05
N ASP A 29 17.75 1.70 -5.05
CA ASP A 29 19.12 2.20 -5.16
C ASP A 29 19.13 3.72 -5.48
N GLU A 30 18.28 4.18 -6.40
CA GLU A 30 18.09 5.60 -6.68
C GLU A 30 17.67 6.37 -5.42
N ARG A 31 16.70 5.83 -4.68
CA ARG A 31 16.26 6.40 -3.39
C ARG A 31 17.40 6.49 -2.38
N LYS A 32 18.16 5.40 -2.21
CA LYS A 32 19.29 5.34 -1.26
C LYS A 32 20.38 6.35 -1.63
N GLN A 33 20.74 6.42 -2.90
CA GLN A 33 21.75 7.36 -3.38
C GLN A 33 21.35 8.82 -3.09
N LEU A 34 20.09 9.18 -3.41
CA LEU A 34 19.58 10.52 -3.14
C LEU A 34 19.57 10.85 -1.64
N GLN A 35 19.12 9.92 -0.80
CA GLN A 35 19.07 10.11 0.65
C GLN A 35 20.48 10.23 1.25
N THR A 36 21.41 9.37 0.85
CA THR A 36 22.80 9.43 1.29
C THR A 36 23.45 10.75 0.86
N ARG A 37 23.26 11.14 -0.41
CA ARG A 37 23.78 12.40 -0.92
C ARG A 37 23.22 13.62 -0.17
N THR A 38 21.92 13.61 0.09
CA THR A 38 21.27 14.67 0.90
C THR A 38 21.90 14.79 2.28
N GLN A 39 22.13 13.66 2.97
CA GLN A 39 22.75 13.65 4.30
C GLN A 39 24.20 14.16 4.28
N GLU A 40 24.99 13.74 3.29
CA GLU A 40 26.36 14.22 3.10
C GLU A 40 26.41 15.74 2.85
N LEU A 41 25.57 16.23 1.95
CA LEU A 41 25.47 17.65 1.64
C LEU A 41 25.05 18.47 2.87
N GLN A 42 24.08 17.99 3.64
CA GLN A 42 23.65 18.64 4.89
C GLN A 42 24.78 18.68 5.93
N ALA A 43 25.47 17.55 6.12
CA ALA A 43 26.60 17.48 7.05
C ALA A 43 27.72 18.44 6.65
N ARG A 44 28.08 18.48 5.36
CA ARG A 44 29.11 19.38 4.83
C ARG A 44 28.69 20.85 4.98
N ARG A 45 27.46 21.21 4.64
CA ARG A 45 26.90 22.54 4.83
C ARG A 45 26.98 22.99 6.28
N ASN A 46 26.64 22.11 7.23
CA ASN A 46 26.72 22.42 8.66
C ASN A 46 28.17 22.67 9.10
N THR A 47 29.14 21.90 8.59
CA THR A 47 30.57 22.10 8.88
C THR A 47 31.06 23.40 8.33
N LEU A 48 30.75 23.72 7.08
CA LEU A 48 31.17 25.01 6.45
C LEU A 48 30.49 26.20 7.10
N SER A 49 29.24 26.09 7.54
CA SER A 49 28.57 27.17 8.29
C SER A 49 29.27 27.50 9.61
N LYS A 50 29.78 26.46 10.32
CA LYS A 50 30.61 26.68 11.52
C LYS A 50 31.94 27.38 11.17
N GLN A 51 32.58 26.97 10.06
CA GLN A 51 33.82 27.56 9.56
C GLN A 51 33.62 29.03 9.18
N ILE A 52 32.53 29.39 8.51
CA ILE A 52 32.17 30.78 8.21
C ILE A 52 32.05 31.58 9.51
N GLY A 53 31.41 31.05 10.54
CA GLY A 53 31.30 31.70 11.84
C GLY A 53 32.67 31.99 12.47
N MET A 54 33.59 31.01 12.39
CA MET A 54 34.96 31.18 12.93
C MET A 54 35.78 32.20 12.13
N LEU A 55 35.73 32.20 10.78
CA LEU A 55 36.45 33.16 9.94
C LEU A 55 35.94 34.58 10.19
N LYS A 56 34.62 34.78 10.24
CA LYS A 56 34.03 36.09 10.55
C LYS A 56 34.42 36.61 11.94
N ALA A 57 34.46 35.71 12.93
CA ALA A 57 34.88 36.11 14.29
C ALA A 57 36.34 36.55 14.36
N LYS A 58 37.19 36.03 13.46
CA LYS A 58 38.63 36.44 13.33
C LYS A 58 38.86 37.60 12.39
N GLY A 59 37.84 38.09 11.69
CA GLY A 59 38.00 39.13 10.67
C GLY A 59 38.64 38.62 9.37
N GLU A 60 38.67 37.32 9.14
CA GLU A 60 39.23 36.67 7.97
C GLU A 60 38.21 36.60 6.81
N ASP A 61 38.69 36.52 5.57
CA ASP A 61 37.82 36.40 4.38
C ASP A 61 37.13 35.06 4.31
N ALA A 62 35.80 35.05 4.23
CA ALA A 62 34.95 33.85 4.12
C ALA A 62 34.35 33.69 2.72
N THR A 63 34.74 34.49 1.74
CA THR A 63 34.08 34.52 0.40
C THR A 63 34.09 33.14 -0.29
N ALA A 64 35.22 32.43 -0.26
CA ALA A 64 35.36 31.12 -0.86
C ALA A 64 34.41 30.08 -0.22
N VAL A 65 34.34 30.10 1.12
CA VAL A 65 33.48 29.15 1.87
C VAL A 65 32.00 29.50 1.66
N LEU A 66 31.65 30.76 1.55
CA LEU A 66 30.29 31.20 1.22
C LEU A 66 29.86 30.74 -0.17
N SER A 67 30.77 30.81 -1.16
CA SER A 67 30.50 30.28 -2.51
C SER A 67 30.27 28.77 -2.51
N GLU A 68 31.08 28.03 -1.75
CA GLU A 68 30.91 26.58 -1.60
C GLU A 68 29.56 26.23 -0.94
N VAL A 69 29.16 26.95 0.11
CA VAL A 69 27.85 26.73 0.76
C VAL A 69 26.70 27.04 -0.20
N ALA A 70 26.82 28.04 -1.07
CA ALA A 70 25.82 28.33 -2.08
C ALA A 70 25.67 27.19 -3.09
N GLN A 71 26.79 26.62 -3.58
CA GLN A 71 26.77 25.47 -4.48
C GLN A 71 26.14 24.23 -3.82
N LEU A 72 26.51 23.92 -2.57
CA LEU A 72 25.89 22.84 -1.81
C LEU A 72 24.38 23.06 -1.61
N GLY A 73 23.94 24.30 -1.48
CA GLY A 73 22.53 24.67 -1.39
C GLY A 73 21.75 24.31 -2.65
N GLU A 74 22.30 24.58 -3.83
CA GLU A 74 21.67 24.20 -5.11
C GLU A 74 21.64 22.68 -5.31
N GLU A 75 22.72 21.97 -4.98
CA GLU A 75 22.75 20.51 -5.04
C GLU A 75 21.72 19.88 -4.08
N LEU A 76 21.62 20.38 -2.86
CA LEU A 76 20.65 19.94 -1.86
C LEU A 76 19.22 20.11 -2.36
N LYS A 77 18.93 21.29 -2.92
CA LYS A 77 17.62 21.59 -3.50
C LYS A 77 17.28 20.65 -4.65
N ALA A 78 18.25 20.34 -5.51
CA ALA A 78 18.04 19.36 -6.59
C ALA A 78 17.70 17.96 -6.05
N CYS A 79 18.42 17.48 -5.03
CA CYS A 79 18.10 16.20 -4.38
C CYS A 79 16.70 16.22 -3.73
N GLU A 80 16.33 17.30 -3.06
CA GLU A 80 15.02 17.47 -2.42
C GLU A 80 13.87 17.53 -3.45
N GLN A 81 14.12 18.06 -4.64
CA GLN A 81 13.14 18.08 -5.73
C GLN A 81 12.99 16.71 -6.42
N THR A 82 14.06 15.94 -6.50
CA THR A 82 14.05 14.63 -7.19
C THR A 82 13.48 13.51 -6.34
N LEU A 83 13.78 13.51 -5.04
CA LEU A 83 13.38 12.43 -4.12
C LEU A 83 11.87 12.15 -4.08
N PRO A 84 10.95 13.14 -4.08
CA PRO A 84 9.52 12.89 -4.11
C PRO A 84 9.08 12.07 -5.33
N GLY A 85 9.61 12.35 -6.52
CA GLY A 85 9.29 11.61 -7.73
C GLY A 85 9.75 10.14 -7.68
N VAL A 86 10.90 9.87 -7.08
CA VAL A 86 11.36 8.49 -6.85
C VAL A 86 10.45 7.76 -5.85
N LEU A 87 10.05 8.43 -4.77
CA LEU A 87 9.13 7.86 -3.78
C LEU A 87 7.74 7.59 -4.37
N GLU A 88 7.23 8.46 -5.22
CA GLU A 88 5.98 8.26 -5.92
C GLU A 88 6.03 7.03 -6.83
N ARG A 89 7.07 6.91 -7.68
CA ARG A 89 7.29 5.72 -8.54
C ARG A 89 7.37 4.44 -7.71
N MET A 90 8.06 4.48 -6.57
CA MET A 90 8.18 3.33 -5.66
C MET A 90 6.83 2.97 -5.04
N ASN A 91 6.04 3.96 -4.59
CA ASN A 91 4.72 3.76 -4.03
C ASN A 91 3.76 3.17 -5.08
N ASP A 92 3.78 3.68 -6.30
CA ASP A 92 2.98 3.15 -7.40
C ASP A 92 3.34 1.70 -7.74
N PHE A 93 4.63 1.37 -7.71
CA PHE A 93 5.09 0.00 -7.90
C PHE A 93 4.54 -0.92 -6.81
N VAL A 94 4.71 -0.56 -5.54
CA VAL A 94 4.28 -1.39 -4.40
C VAL A 94 2.75 -1.48 -4.31
N ALA A 95 2.02 -0.42 -4.62
CA ALA A 95 0.55 -0.40 -4.57
C ALA A 95 -0.11 -1.38 -5.56
N ARG A 96 0.58 -1.76 -6.62
CA ARG A 96 0.08 -2.74 -7.61
C ARG A 96 0.34 -4.19 -7.20
N LEU A 97 1.15 -4.42 -6.18
CA LEU A 97 1.45 -5.77 -5.73
C LEU A 97 0.29 -6.32 -4.88
N PRO A 98 -0.18 -7.55 -5.16
CA PRO A 98 -1.15 -8.18 -4.28
C PRO A 98 -0.51 -8.57 -2.95
N ASN A 99 -1.34 -8.78 -1.93
CA ASN A 99 -0.87 -9.28 -0.65
C ASN A 99 -0.20 -10.64 -0.79
N LEU A 100 0.85 -10.87 0.00
CA LEU A 100 1.50 -12.17 0.06
C LEU A 100 0.59 -13.18 0.76
N PRO A 101 0.42 -14.39 0.21
CA PRO A 101 -0.29 -15.45 0.92
C PRO A 101 0.49 -15.83 2.18
N HIS A 102 -0.21 -16.26 3.22
CA HIS A 102 0.45 -16.85 4.39
C HIS A 102 1.10 -18.19 3.98
N GLU A 103 2.16 -18.61 4.69
CA GLU A 103 2.89 -19.84 4.36
C GLU A 103 2.05 -21.12 4.45
N SER A 104 0.98 -21.11 5.28
CA SER A 104 0.04 -22.21 5.39
C SER A 104 -0.96 -22.32 4.24
N VAL A 105 -0.99 -21.34 3.33
CA VAL A 105 -1.90 -21.38 2.18
C VAL A 105 -1.30 -22.30 1.12
N PRO A 106 -1.99 -23.38 0.72
CA PRO A 106 -1.53 -24.27 -0.33
C PRO A 106 -1.47 -23.53 -1.67
N VAL A 107 -0.52 -23.91 -2.50
CA VAL A 107 -0.45 -23.39 -3.88
C VAL A 107 -1.54 -24.08 -4.69
N GLY A 108 -2.34 -23.29 -5.40
CA GLY A 108 -3.44 -23.80 -6.23
C GLY A 108 -3.81 -22.80 -7.31
N VAL A 109 -4.56 -23.26 -8.29
CA VAL A 109 -5.00 -22.47 -9.45
C VAL A 109 -6.42 -21.93 -9.25
N ASP A 110 -7.29 -22.72 -8.61
CA ASP A 110 -8.69 -22.34 -8.36
C ASP A 110 -9.23 -22.96 -7.05
N GLU A 111 -10.54 -22.82 -6.83
CA GLU A 111 -11.21 -23.32 -5.62
C GLU A 111 -11.15 -24.84 -5.42
N ARG A 112 -10.84 -25.63 -6.45
CA ARG A 112 -10.69 -27.10 -6.35
C ARG A 112 -9.42 -27.50 -5.60
N ASP A 113 -8.45 -26.60 -5.54
CA ASP A 113 -7.21 -26.79 -4.80
C ASP A 113 -7.33 -26.34 -3.33
N ASN A 114 -8.49 -25.81 -2.91
CA ASN A 114 -8.73 -25.44 -1.53
C ASN A 114 -8.70 -26.66 -0.60
N VAL A 115 -7.91 -26.55 0.47
CA VAL A 115 -7.78 -27.58 1.50
C VAL A 115 -8.58 -27.19 2.74
N GLU A 116 -9.55 -28.02 3.12
CA GLU A 116 -10.32 -27.82 4.35
C GLU A 116 -9.37 -27.88 5.57
N GLN A 117 -9.24 -26.78 6.31
CA GLN A 117 -8.35 -26.68 7.46
C GLN A 117 -9.02 -27.19 8.74
N ARG A 118 -10.31 -26.93 8.89
CA ARG A 118 -11.07 -27.33 10.08
C ARG A 118 -12.56 -27.32 9.79
N ARG A 119 -13.25 -28.34 10.30
CA ARG A 119 -14.72 -28.39 10.36
C ARG A 119 -15.17 -28.23 11.79
N TRP A 120 -16.16 -27.39 12.05
CA TRP A 120 -16.73 -27.20 13.37
C TRP A 120 -18.26 -27.25 13.30
N GLY A 121 -18.86 -28.00 14.24
CA GLY A 121 -20.29 -28.18 14.32
C GLY A 121 -20.86 -29.13 13.27
N THR A 122 -22.15 -29.35 13.39
CA THR A 122 -22.94 -30.13 12.43
C THR A 122 -24.11 -29.29 11.98
N PRO A 123 -24.31 -29.08 10.66
CA PRO A 123 -25.47 -28.36 10.16
C PRO A 123 -26.77 -29.01 10.66
N ARG A 124 -27.69 -28.17 11.11
CA ARG A 124 -28.99 -28.64 11.57
C ARG A 124 -29.76 -29.22 10.37
N GLN A 125 -30.35 -30.39 10.55
CA GLN A 125 -31.31 -30.95 9.61
C GLN A 125 -32.71 -30.45 9.99
N TYR A 126 -33.49 -30.10 8.97
CA TYR A 126 -34.87 -29.64 9.13
C TYR A 126 -35.82 -30.62 8.48
N ASP A 127 -36.99 -30.77 9.07
CA ASP A 127 -38.09 -31.61 8.60
C ASP A 127 -39.08 -30.85 7.70
N PHE A 128 -38.73 -29.62 7.33
CA PHE A 128 -39.49 -28.75 6.43
C PHE A 128 -38.60 -28.24 5.29
N GLU A 129 -39.23 -27.75 4.22
CA GLU A 129 -38.53 -27.13 3.11
C GLU A 129 -37.86 -25.84 3.52
N VAL A 130 -36.53 -25.82 3.44
CA VAL A 130 -35.71 -24.65 3.77
C VAL A 130 -35.77 -23.62 2.64
N ARG A 131 -36.14 -22.37 2.97
CA ARG A 131 -36.14 -21.25 2.04
C ARG A 131 -34.94 -20.38 2.26
N ASP A 132 -34.44 -19.78 1.20
CA ASP A 132 -33.35 -18.85 1.27
C ASP A 132 -33.80 -17.45 1.74
N HIS A 133 -32.82 -16.53 1.88
CA HIS A 133 -33.08 -15.17 2.34
C HIS A 133 -33.83 -14.30 1.32
N VAL A 134 -33.81 -14.66 0.03
CA VAL A 134 -34.55 -13.95 -1.02
C VAL A 134 -36.04 -14.22 -0.85
N ASP A 135 -36.40 -15.51 -0.73
CA ASP A 135 -37.79 -15.95 -0.56
C ASP A 135 -38.38 -15.43 0.76
N LEU A 136 -37.62 -15.54 1.84
CA LEU A 136 -38.06 -15.11 3.16
C LEU A 136 -38.07 -13.57 3.30
N GLY A 137 -37.15 -12.90 2.64
CA GLY A 137 -36.98 -11.44 2.74
C GLY A 137 -37.97 -10.64 1.92
N ALA A 138 -38.40 -11.15 0.77
CA ALA A 138 -39.30 -10.43 -0.13
C ALA A 138 -40.60 -9.95 0.54
N PRO A 139 -41.37 -10.79 1.26
CA PRO A 139 -42.59 -10.35 1.98
C PRO A 139 -42.31 -9.41 3.14
N LEU A 140 -41.06 -9.41 3.67
CA LEU A 140 -40.64 -8.52 4.77
C LEU A 140 -40.11 -7.16 4.28
N GLY A 141 -39.94 -6.98 2.98
CA GLY A 141 -39.47 -5.73 2.36
C GLY A 141 -38.00 -5.74 1.93
N LEU A 142 -37.38 -6.89 1.75
CA LEU A 142 -36.10 -7.06 1.08
C LEU A 142 -36.38 -7.19 -0.43
N ASP A 143 -36.04 -6.18 -1.20
CA ASP A 143 -36.43 -6.05 -2.60
C ASP A 143 -35.20 -5.97 -3.51
N PHE A 144 -34.81 -7.08 -4.08
CA PHE A 144 -33.65 -7.16 -4.98
C PHE A 144 -33.96 -6.62 -6.39
N GLU A 145 -35.20 -6.75 -6.84
CA GLU A 145 -35.61 -6.26 -8.17
C GLU A 145 -35.52 -4.72 -8.22
N THR A 146 -36.11 -4.06 -7.23
CA THR A 146 -35.99 -2.59 -7.12
C THR A 146 -34.54 -2.17 -6.90
N GLY A 147 -33.77 -2.90 -6.08
CA GLY A 147 -32.34 -2.66 -5.88
C GLY A 147 -31.57 -2.71 -7.18
N ALA A 148 -31.80 -3.71 -7.99
CA ALA A 148 -31.16 -3.87 -9.30
C ALA A 148 -31.52 -2.75 -10.28
N LYS A 149 -32.79 -2.29 -10.30
CA LYS A 149 -33.25 -1.17 -11.13
C LYS A 149 -32.62 0.17 -10.74
N LEU A 150 -32.41 0.40 -9.42
CA LEU A 150 -31.87 1.65 -8.91
C LEU A 150 -30.34 1.75 -9.02
N SER A 151 -29.62 0.66 -8.78
CA SER A 151 -28.16 0.67 -8.58
C SER A 151 -27.40 -0.45 -9.29
N GLY A 152 -28.08 -1.32 -10.03
CA GLY A 152 -27.50 -2.45 -10.73
C GLY A 152 -27.54 -3.74 -9.93
N SER A 153 -26.98 -4.82 -10.51
CA SER A 153 -26.93 -6.14 -9.89
C SER A 153 -26.20 -6.11 -8.54
N ARG A 154 -26.60 -6.97 -7.61
CA ARG A 154 -26.03 -7.11 -6.26
C ARG A 154 -26.41 -5.99 -5.28
N PHE A 155 -27.31 -5.10 -5.63
CA PHE A 155 -27.90 -4.16 -4.70
C PHE A 155 -29.24 -4.66 -4.19
N ALA A 156 -29.56 -4.36 -2.93
CA ALA A 156 -30.83 -4.62 -2.29
C ALA A 156 -31.50 -3.32 -1.89
N PHE A 157 -32.80 -3.23 -2.11
CA PHE A 157 -33.63 -2.14 -1.63
C PHE A 157 -34.40 -2.62 -0.39
N LEU A 158 -34.28 -1.90 0.72
CA LEU A 158 -34.94 -2.22 1.97
C LEU A 158 -36.13 -1.29 2.19
N ARG A 159 -37.30 -1.85 2.48
CA ARG A 159 -38.51 -1.08 2.80
C ARG A 159 -39.23 -1.64 4.03
N GLY A 160 -40.11 -0.83 4.63
CA GLY A 160 -40.96 -1.25 5.73
C GLY A 160 -40.19 -1.74 6.97
N PRO A 161 -40.62 -2.89 7.55
CA PRO A 161 -40.02 -3.41 8.79
C PRO A 161 -38.54 -3.74 8.69
N VAL A 162 -38.07 -4.29 7.56
CA VAL A 162 -36.65 -4.64 7.36
C VAL A 162 -35.77 -3.37 7.32
N ALA A 163 -36.23 -2.31 6.66
CA ALA A 163 -35.50 -1.03 6.64
C ALA A 163 -35.40 -0.42 8.05
N ARG A 164 -36.48 -0.53 8.85
CA ARG A 164 -36.46 -0.07 10.25
C ARG A 164 -35.52 -0.88 11.11
N LEU A 165 -35.55 -2.21 10.98
CA LEU A 165 -34.66 -3.11 11.70
C LEU A 165 -33.20 -2.85 11.36
N HIS A 166 -32.89 -2.71 10.07
CA HIS A 166 -31.53 -2.39 9.60
C HIS A 166 -30.99 -1.11 10.27
N ARG A 167 -31.79 -0.05 10.30
CA ARG A 167 -31.40 1.22 10.95
C ARG A 167 -31.29 1.11 12.47
N ALA A 168 -32.04 0.22 13.09
CA ALA A 168 -32.00 0.03 14.54
C ALA A 168 -30.78 -0.78 14.99
N LEU A 169 -30.18 -1.56 14.09
CA LEU A 169 -29.00 -2.39 14.35
C LEU A 169 -27.68 -1.66 14.01
N ALA A 170 -27.72 -0.58 13.23
CA ALA A 170 -26.57 0.26 12.87
C ALA A 170 -26.33 1.36 13.91
#